data_adea6142481c265a58bda2b67ce958e6
#
_entry.id   adea6142481c265a58bda2b67ce958e6
#
_cell.length_a   1.000
_cell.length_b   1.000
_cell.length_c   1.000
_cell.angle_alpha   90.00
_cell.angle_beta   90.00
_cell.angle_gamma   90.00
#
_symmetry.space_group_name_H-M   'P 1'
#
loop_
_entity.id
_entity.type
_entity.pdbx_description
1 polymer ?
#
loop_
_entity_poly.entity_id
_entity_poly.type
_entity_poly.pdbx_seq_one_letter_code
_entity_poly.pdbx_strand_id
1 'polypeptide(L)'
;MAAIVTDQFRILNANNFVETVDNSANSYYVVVGLANPALAVGFGRTTDWNTNTPNPVDNFNYTNHTGDTQIFGKKVTSANVRRLITRRNWTQGTRYEMYRHDYSVSSPSPVTNSTRLYAANYYVMNKNFDVYVCIDNGSSGISTTGNASQDEPLFTDLEPSRAGESGDGYIWKYLFTVPPSDIIKFDSTEYISVPGDWPTSTEAQILSVRENGDSTINNNQIKKVYIDDQGFGYSQNIVGREVDIIGDGTGAKVVLDTNSNGQIIKAVVSSGGQGYTYGMVDLGPLGNSAVSVGNKAKLIPIIPPSKGHGFDLYKELGTDKLLVYARFDDSTKDFPTDTKFAQISIIKNPTSIGSTSVYTANDFSSVNAIKVVTPSGTPVIGEKIEQVVTGGTAKGYIVSYDTETNVIKYYQDRSLYFNQTSSHQTDYVGVTTAAKVLPFESSATSILAPTSGFSASVDQNFTGISTNPTGNKVISLGVNFTNGLASPEINKGSGDVIYLDNRPLITRNSRQKEDIKIILEF
;
A
#
# COMPACT_ATOMS: atom_id res chain seq x y z
N MET A 1 -27.22 -3.06 -17.04
CA MET A 1 -25.98 -3.83 -17.29
C MET A 1 -25.05 -3.60 -16.11
N ALA A 2 -24.50 -4.66 -15.52
CA ALA A 2 -23.48 -4.52 -14.50
C ALA A 2 -22.15 -4.19 -15.18
N ALA A 3 -21.47 -3.12 -14.73
CA ALA A 3 -20.12 -2.79 -15.17
C ALA A 3 -19.11 -3.62 -14.39
N ILE A 4 -17.98 -3.93 -15.00
CA ILE A 4 -16.87 -4.65 -14.37
C ILE A 4 -15.67 -3.71 -14.30
N VAL A 5 -15.13 -3.52 -13.11
CA VAL A 5 -13.80 -2.92 -12.93
C VAL A 5 -12.76 -4.02 -13.18
N THR A 6 -12.00 -3.89 -14.26
CA THR A 6 -11.02 -4.89 -14.67
C THR A 6 -9.75 -4.82 -13.80
N ASP A 7 -9.02 -5.94 -13.69
CA ASP A 7 -7.73 -5.98 -12.99
C ASP A 7 -6.72 -5.00 -13.61
N GLN A 8 -6.75 -4.83 -14.92
CA GLN A 8 -5.88 -3.87 -15.62
C GLN A 8 -6.14 -2.42 -15.18
N PHE A 9 -7.41 -2.06 -14.93
CA PHE A 9 -7.75 -0.73 -14.42
C PHE A 9 -7.25 -0.52 -12.98
N ARG A 10 -7.33 -1.55 -12.13
CA ARG A 10 -6.81 -1.49 -10.75
C ARG A 10 -5.30 -1.32 -10.74
N ILE A 11 -4.58 -2.11 -11.55
CA ILE A 11 -3.12 -2.00 -11.72
C ILE A 11 -2.74 -0.61 -12.25
N LEU A 12 -3.49 -0.08 -13.21
CA LEU A 12 -3.27 1.27 -13.74
C LEU A 12 -3.42 2.33 -12.66
N ASN A 13 -4.45 2.24 -11.82
CA ASN A 13 -4.65 3.19 -10.72
C ASN A 13 -3.52 3.11 -9.69
N ALA A 14 -3.07 1.91 -9.34
CA ALA A 14 -1.91 1.73 -8.48
C ALA A 14 -0.64 2.37 -9.08
N ASN A 15 -0.41 2.19 -10.39
CA ASN A 15 0.70 2.81 -11.08
C ASN A 15 0.60 4.34 -11.09
N ASN A 16 -0.57 4.89 -11.41
CA ASN A 16 -0.81 6.33 -11.40
C ASN A 16 -0.55 6.94 -10.00
N PHE A 17 -0.94 6.24 -8.93
CA PHE A 17 -0.65 6.71 -7.58
C PHE A 17 0.86 6.82 -7.33
N VAL A 18 1.64 5.80 -7.68
CA VAL A 18 3.10 5.82 -7.53
C VAL A 18 3.72 6.95 -8.35
N GLU A 19 3.30 7.12 -9.60
CA GLU A 19 3.77 8.22 -10.47
C GLU A 19 3.45 9.60 -9.90
N THR A 20 2.28 9.77 -9.27
CA THR A 20 1.93 11.04 -8.63
C THR A 20 2.73 11.31 -7.36
N VAL A 21 3.17 10.28 -6.63
CA VAL A 21 4.09 10.42 -5.49
C VAL A 21 5.49 10.81 -5.94
N ASP A 22 5.95 10.30 -7.08
CA ASP A 22 7.25 10.62 -7.66
C ASP A 22 7.30 12.02 -8.32
N ASN A 23 6.14 12.57 -8.67
CA ASN A 23 6.07 13.87 -9.30
C ASN A 23 6.39 14.99 -8.30
N SER A 24 7.45 15.76 -8.56
CA SER A 24 7.92 16.85 -7.71
C SER A 24 6.91 17.99 -7.48
N ALA A 25 5.88 18.09 -8.32
CA ALA A 25 4.79 19.05 -8.15
C ALA A 25 3.82 18.66 -7.03
N ASN A 26 3.86 17.41 -6.57
CA ASN A 26 3.02 16.90 -5.50
C ASN A 26 3.83 16.62 -4.24
N SER A 27 3.15 16.70 -3.11
CA SER A 27 3.69 16.29 -1.81
C SER A 27 2.65 15.46 -1.07
N TYR A 28 3.03 14.25 -0.70
CA TYR A 28 2.20 13.35 0.08
C TYR A 28 2.80 13.17 1.47
N TYR A 29 1.95 13.11 2.48
CA TYR A 29 2.37 12.91 3.87
C TYR A 29 1.52 11.84 4.54
N VAL A 30 2.17 10.93 5.25
CA VAL A 30 1.49 10.14 6.30
C VAL A 30 1.43 11.02 7.54
N VAL A 31 0.24 11.18 8.09
CA VAL A 31 -0.02 12.07 9.21
C VAL A 31 -0.65 11.31 10.35
N VAL A 32 -0.17 11.57 11.57
CA VAL A 32 -0.79 11.11 12.80
C VAL A 32 -1.62 12.23 13.41
N GLY A 33 -2.77 11.86 13.98
CA GLY A 33 -3.72 12.77 14.58
C GLY A 33 -4.22 12.29 15.93
N LEU A 34 -4.80 13.20 16.69
CA LEU A 34 -5.40 12.91 17.99
C LEU A 34 -6.73 12.16 17.81
N ALA A 35 -7.07 11.34 18.80
CA ALA A 35 -8.46 10.96 18.98
C ALA A 35 -9.28 12.24 19.19
N ASN A 36 -10.43 12.33 18.56
CA ASN A 36 -11.33 13.44 18.81
C ASN A 36 -11.66 13.51 20.29
N PRO A 37 -11.54 14.69 20.92
CA PRO A 37 -11.89 14.81 22.32
C PRO A 37 -13.37 14.47 22.52
N ALA A 38 -13.69 13.93 23.67
CA ALA A 38 -15.05 13.65 24.10
C ALA A 38 -15.80 14.97 24.39
N LEU A 39 -16.10 15.71 23.33
CA LEU A 39 -16.89 16.92 23.45
C LEU A 39 -18.37 16.57 23.61
N ALA A 40 -19.07 17.39 24.39
CA ALA A 40 -20.49 17.19 24.67
C ALA A 40 -21.31 17.13 23.38
N VAL A 41 -20.84 17.69 22.33
CA VAL A 41 -21.52 17.75 21.06
C VAL A 41 -20.50 17.78 19.94
N GLY A 42 -20.85 17.18 18.88
CA GLY A 42 -20.07 17.26 17.68
C GLY A 42 -19.44 15.96 17.32
N PHE A 43 -18.53 16.09 16.55
CA PHE A 43 -17.88 15.16 15.76
C PHE A 43 -16.94 14.28 16.58
N GLY A 44 -17.00 12.98 16.35
CA GLY A 44 -16.07 12.03 16.94
C GLY A 44 -16.13 11.91 18.45
N ARG A 45 -17.28 12.07 19.02
CA ARG A 45 -17.50 11.92 20.43
C ARG A 45 -17.45 10.47 20.87
N THR A 46 -16.27 9.96 21.11
CA THR A 46 -16.08 8.73 21.86
C THR A 46 -15.20 9.02 23.06
N THR A 47 -15.63 8.52 24.20
CA THR A 47 -14.90 8.66 25.45
C THR A 47 -13.79 7.66 25.56
N ASP A 48 -13.85 6.56 24.81
CA ASP A 48 -12.88 5.47 24.88
C ASP A 48 -12.67 4.80 23.52
N TRP A 49 -11.66 5.25 22.82
CA TRP A 49 -11.24 4.66 21.54
C TRP A 49 -10.57 3.30 21.68
N ASN A 50 -10.19 2.87 22.88
CA ASN A 50 -9.65 1.54 23.08
C ASN A 50 -10.72 0.46 23.05
N THR A 51 -11.90 0.76 23.60
CA THR A 51 -13.04 -0.16 23.61
C THR A 51 -13.95 0.03 22.41
N ASN A 52 -14.10 1.28 21.94
CA ASN A 52 -15.02 1.64 20.86
C ASN A 52 -14.34 2.58 19.86
N THR A 53 -13.38 2.06 19.09
CA THR A 53 -12.79 2.82 18.00
C THR A 53 -13.87 3.09 16.94
N PRO A 54 -14.24 4.36 16.66
CA PRO A 54 -15.24 4.66 15.65
C PRO A 54 -14.71 4.39 14.24
N ASN A 55 -15.57 3.91 13.37
CA ASN A 55 -15.23 3.89 11.95
C ASN A 55 -15.09 5.31 11.41
N PRO A 56 -14.12 5.58 10.54
CA PRO A 56 -14.04 6.86 9.84
C PRO A 56 -15.27 7.05 8.96
N VAL A 57 -15.69 8.32 8.81
CA VAL A 57 -16.84 8.69 7.99
C VAL A 57 -16.34 9.45 6.77
N ASP A 58 -16.77 9.03 5.58
CA ASP A 58 -16.41 9.70 4.33
C ASP A 58 -17.36 10.87 4.06
N ASN A 59 -17.02 12.03 4.63
CA ASN A 59 -17.65 13.31 4.31
C ASN A 59 -16.73 14.49 4.61
N PHE A 60 -16.99 15.63 4.00
CA PHE A 60 -16.18 16.84 4.16
C PHE A 60 -16.09 17.35 5.60
N ASN A 61 -17.13 17.19 6.39
CA ASN A 61 -17.09 17.63 7.78
C ASN A 61 -16.10 16.78 8.59
N TYR A 62 -16.06 15.47 8.34
CA TYR A 62 -15.12 14.56 9.01
C TYR A 62 -13.67 14.84 8.60
N THR A 63 -13.40 15.00 7.32
CA THR A 63 -12.06 15.31 6.82
C THR A 63 -11.55 16.67 7.30
N ASN A 64 -12.43 17.70 7.35
CA ASN A 64 -12.09 19.00 7.90
C ASN A 64 -11.72 18.93 9.39
N HIS A 65 -12.47 18.12 10.16
CA HIS A 65 -12.21 17.95 11.57
C HIS A 65 -10.91 17.17 11.82
N THR A 66 -10.62 16.16 11.01
CA THR A 66 -9.34 15.47 11.01
C THR A 66 -8.19 16.44 10.79
N GLY A 67 -8.34 17.39 9.87
CA GLY A 67 -7.36 18.46 9.66
C GLY A 67 -7.07 19.31 10.91
N ASP A 68 -8.08 19.55 11.74
CA ASP A 68 -7.91 20.32 12.99
C ASP A 68 -7.12 19.54 14.07
N THR A 69 -7.20 18.20 14.06
CA THR A 69 -6.58 17.32 15.08
C THR A 69 -5.26 16.68 14.67
N GLN A 70 -4.76 16.97 13.47
CA GLN A 70 -3.42 16.56 13.02
C GLN A 70 -2.33 17.10 13.95
N ILE A 71 -1.33 16.28 14.24
CA ILE A 71 -0.21 16.66 15.11
C ILE A 71 1.13 16.68 14.39
N PHE A 72 1.41 15.65 13.57
CA PHE A 72 2.70 15.52 12.90
C PHE A 72 2.57 14.74 11.60
N GLY A 73 3.34 15.12 10.58
CA GLY A 73 3.37 14.45 9.29
C GLY A 73 4.78 14.12 8.79
N LYS A 74 4.91 12.99 8.12
CA LYS A 74 6.13 12.54 7.42
C LYS A 74 5.89 12.45 5.92
N LYS A 75 6.78 13.02 5.13
CA LYS A 75 6.69 13.01 3.67
C LYS A 75 6.83 11.59 3.12
N VAL A 76 5.95 11.25 2.20
CA VAL A 76 6.01 10.02 1.40
C VAL A 76 6.80 10.30 0.13
N THR A 77 7.81 9.46 -0.12
CA THR A 77 8.61 9.48 -1.35
C THR A 77 8.54 8.11 -2.02
N SER A 78 9.06 7.97 -3.24
CA SER A 78 9.16 6.67 -3.93
C SER A 78 9.85 5.58 -3.10
N ALA A 79 10.83 5.96 -2.26
CA ALA A 79 11.49 5.05 -1.33
C ALA A 79 10.57 4.50 -0.21
N ASN A 80 9.41 5.10 -0.03
CA ASN A 80 8.41 4.75 0.98
C ASN A 80 7.18 4.02 0.41
N VAL A 81 7.12 3.79 -0.88
CA VAL A 81 5.98 3.11 -1.54
C VAL A 81 6.47 1.89 -2.29
N ARG A 82 5.78 0.77 -2.11
CA ARG A 82 6.03 -0.46 -2.88
C ARG A 82 4.71 -1.09 -3.31
N ARG A 83 4.73 -1.68 -4.50
CA ARG A 83 3.66 -2.54 -4.98
C ARG A 83 3.72 -3.88 -4.26
N LEU A 84 2.57 -4.41 -3.94
CA LEU A 84 2.45 -5.68 -3.21
C LEU A 84 1.75 -6.73 -4.05
N ILE A 85 2.15 -7.97 -3.82
CA ILE A 85 1.45 -9.18 -4.25
C ILE A 85 1.21 -10.09 -3.04
N THR A 86 0.24 -10.98 -3.15
CA THR A 86 -0.04 -11.95 -2.07
C THR A 86 1.16 -12.85 -1.83
N ARG A 87 1.55 -13.05 -0.58
CA ARG A 87 2.65 -13.94 -0.21
C ARG A 87 2.25 -15.40 -0.40
N ARG A 88 2.99 -16.11 -1.23
CA ARG A 88 2.80 -17.54 -1.52
C ARG A 88 4.13 -18.24 -1.36
N ASN A 89 4.40 -18.76 -0.17
CA ASN A 89 5.63 -19.51 0.09
C ASN A 89 5.53 -20.88 -0.57
N TRP A 90 6.62 -21.31 -1.21
CA TRP A 90 6.70 -22.68 -1.70
C TRP A 90 6.66 -23.67 -0.54
N THR A 91 5.94 -24.76 -0.71
CA THR A 91 5.81 -25.83 0.28
C THR A 91 5.77 -27.17 -0.44
N GLN A 92 6.62 -28.09 -0.01
CA GLN A 92 6.68 -29.44 -0.58
C GLN A 92 5.32 -30.15 -0.50
N GLY A 93 4.99 -30.88 -1.55
CA GLY A 93 3.74 -31.64 -1.63
C GLY A 93 2.51 -30.81 -1.98
N THR A 94 2.66 -29.51 -2.16
CA THR A 94 1.56 -28.61 -2.57
C THR A 94 1.37 -28.67 -4.09
N ARG A 95 0.11 -28.64 -4.53
CA ARG A 95 -0.23 -28.44 -5.94
C ARG A 95 -0.36 -26.96 -6.21
N TYR A 96 0.47 -26.46 -7.15
CA TYR A 96 0.39 -25.10 -7.65
C TYR A 96 -0.27 -25.10 -9.03
N GLU A 97 -0.88 -24.01 -9.34
CA GLU A 97 -1.41 -23.77 -10.67
C GLU A 97 -0.30 -23.27 -11.58
N MET A 98 -0.48 -23.45 -12.86
CA MET A 98 0.38 -22.80 -13.85
C MET A 98 -0.22 -21.47 -14.26
N TYR A 99 0.60 -20.56 -14.77
CA TYR A 99 0.13 -19.35 -15.42
C TYR A 99 -0.78 -19.73 -16.60
N ARG A 100 -1.97 -19.14 -16.65
CA ARG A 100 -2.91 -19.27 -17.77
C ARG A 100 -3.63 -17.96 -17.99
N HIS A 101 -3.63 -17.49 -19.24
CA HIS A 101 -4.28 -16.24 -19.65
C HIS A 101 -5.81 -16.31 -19.68
N ASP A 102 -6.39 -17.53 -19.68
CA ASP A 102 -7.81 -17.81 -19.94
C ASP A 102 -8.65 -18.10 -18.68
N TYR A 103 -8.09 -17.94 -17.46
CA TYR A 103 -8.88 -18.12 -16.25
C TYR A 103 -10.10 -17.19 -16.24
N SER A 104 -11.27 -17.80 -16.06
CA SER A 104 -12.56 -17.12 -16.11
C SER A 104 -13.63 -17.93 -15.37
N VAL A 105 -14.83 -17.41 -15.27
CA VAL A 105 -15.99 -18.14 -14.70
C VAL A 105 -16.28 -19.43 -15.48
N SER A 106 -16.07 -19.42 -16.80
CA SER A 106 -16.27 -20.60 -17.67
C SER A 106 -15.04 -21.52 -17.77
N SER A 107 -13.88 -21.07 -17.32
CA SER A 107 -12.61 -21.80 -17.30
C SER A 107 -11.86 -21.50 -16.00
N PRO A 108 -12.39 -21.96 -14.84
CA PRO A 108 -11.74 -21.71 -13.56
C PRO A 108 -10.44 -22.49 -13.45
N SER A 109 -9.58 -22.07 -12.53
CA SER A 109 -8.36 -22.79 -12.24
C SER A 109 -8.65 -24.16 -11.63
N PRO A 110 -7.93 -25.22 -12.04
CA PRO A 110 -8.31 -26.59 -11.68
C PRO A 110 -7.97 -26.99 -10.23
N VAL A 111 -7.13 -26.23 -9.53
CA VAL A 111 -6.71 -26.52 -8.14
C VAL A 111 -7.47 -25.65 -7.13
N THR A 112 -7.45 -24.33 -7.30
CA THR A 112 -8.07 -23.39 -6.35
C THR A 112 -9.47 -22.94 -6.76
N ASN A 113 -9.95 -23.36 -7.93
CA ASN A 113 -11.23 -22.93 -8.51
C ASN A 113 -11.36 -21.41 -8.69
N SER A 114 -10.22 -20.73 -8.85
CA SER A 114 -10.17 -19.28 -9.06
C SER A 114 -10.63 -18.92 -10.47
N THR A 115 -11.45 -17.90 -10.57
CA THR A 115 -11.97 -17.38 -11.85
C THR A 115 -11.16 -16.21 -12.40
N ARG A 116 -10.11 -15.82 -11.68
CA ARG A 116 -9.19 -14.72 -12.04
C ARG A 116 -7.75 -15.19 -11.88
N LEU A 117 -6.88 -14.78 -12.80
CA LEU A 117 -5.46 -15.16 -12.77
C LEU A 117 -4.81 -14.79 -11.42
N TYR A 118 -4.96 -13.56 -10.97
CA TYR A 118 -4.27 -13.05 -9.78
C TYR A 118 -4.76 -13.66 -8.45
N ALA A 119 -5.90 -14.33 -8.46
CA ALA A 119 -6.39 -15.12 -7.33
C ALA A 119 -5.84 -16.55 -7.31
N ALA A 120 -5.37 -17.07 -8.45
CA ALA A 120 -4.77 -18.40 -8.56
C ALA A 120 -3.34 -18.44 -7.99
N ASN A 121 -2.89 -19.62 -7.52
CA ASN A 121 -1.56 -19.77 -6.90
C ASN A 121 -0.48 -20.17 -7.92
N TYR A 122 -0.33 -19.40 -9.00
CA TYR A 122 0.57 -19.69 -10.12
C TYR A 122 2.00 -19.16 -9.96
N TYR A 123 2.33 -18.52 -8.86
CA TYR A 123 3.68 -18.09 -8.49
C TYR A 123 3.97 -18.45 -7.04
N VAL A 124 5.24 -18.57 -6.71
CA VAL A 124 5.72 -18.90 -5.38
C VAL A 124 6.95 -18.08 -5.01
N MET A 125 7.19 -17.94 -3.72
CA MET A 125 8.45 -17.44 -3.17
C MET A 125 9.15 -18.57 -2.43
N ASN A 126 10.44 -18.78 -2.71
CA ASN A 126 11.27 -19.77 -2.02
C ASN A 126 11.81 -19.22 -0.67
N LYS A 127 12.59 -20.05 0.02
CA LYS A 127 13.23 -19.68 1.31
C LYS A 127 14.28 -18.57 1.19
N ASN A 128 14.83 -18.34 0.00
CA ASN A 128 15.82 -17.28 -0.28
C ASN A 128 15.16 -15.95 -0.70
N PHE A 129 13.83 -15.86 -0.64
CA PHE A 129 13.04 -14.73 -1.13
C PHE A 129 13.09 -14.53 -2.65
N ASP A 130 13.40 -15.58 -3.40
CA ASP A 130 13.30 -15.57 -4.86
C ASP A 130 11.88 -15.91 -5.28
N VAL A 131 11.34 -15.18 -6.24
CA VAL A 131 9.96 -15.33 -6.74
C VAL A 131 9.98 -15.97 -8.10
N TYR A 132 9.15 -17.00 -8.27
CA TYR A 132 9.04 -17.80 -9.50
C TYR A 132 7.60 -17.88 -9.97
N VAL A 133 7.41 -17.81 -11.29
CA VAL A 133 6.13 -18.13 -11.94
C VAL A 133 6.15 -19.58 -12.42
N CYS A 134 5.05 -20.28 -12.23
CA CYS A 134 4.87 -21.65 -12.70
C CYS A 134 4.46 -21.64 -14.18
N ILE A 135 5.33 -22.14 -15.05
CA ILE A 135 5.07 -22.28 -16.50
C ILE A 135 4.38 -23.60 -16.82
N ASP A 136 4.76 -24.68 -16.12
CA ASP A 136 4.15 -26.00 -16.23
C ASP A 136 4.07 -26.63 -14.84
N ASN A 137 2.94 -27.22 -14.50
CA ASN A 137 2.71 -27.92 -13.23
C ASN A 137 2.59 -29.45 -13.42
N GLY A 138 3.07 -29.97 -14.55
CA GLY A 138 2.94 -31.40 -14.89
C GLY A 138 1.53 -31.81 -15.32
N SER A 139 0.66 -30.84 -15.64
CA SER A 139 -0.69 -31.15 -16.13
C SER A 139 -0.66 -31.89 -17.47
N SER A 140 -1.56 -32.82 -17.62
CA SER A 140 -1.73 -33.68 -18.80
C SER A 140 -3.21 -33.98 -19.05
N GLY A 141 -3.54 -34.62 -20.14
CA GLY A 141 -4.91 -35.08 -20.36
C GLY A 141 -5.45 -36.02 -19.27
N ILE A 142 -4.57 -36.77 -18.60
CA ILE A 142 -4.95 -37.69 -17.53
C ILE A 142 -5.07 -36.94 -16.17
N SER A 143 -4.32 -35.86 -15.98
CA SER A 143 -4.31 -35.09 -14.74
C SER A 143 -4.34 -33.61 -15.06
N THR A 144 -5.51 -33.03 -15.14
CA THR A 144 -5.70 -31.59 -15.44
C THR A 144 -5.26 -30.68 -14.29
N THR A 145 -5.26 -31.18 -13.04
CA THR A 145 -4.82 -30.46 -11.85
C THR A 145 -3.29 -30.38 -11.69
N GLY A 146 -2.54 -31.10 -12.55
CA GLY A 146 -1.09 -31.24 -12.40
C GLY A 146 -0.69 -32.13 -11.23
N ASN A 147 0.58 -32.09 -10.87
CA ASN A 147 1.20 -32.88 -9.82
C ASN A 147 1.37 -32.07 -8.53
N ALA A 148 1.77 -32.73 -7.45
CA ALA A 148 2.25 -32.09 -6.24
C ALA A 148 3.74 -31.72 -6.43
N SER A 149 4.12 -30.47 -6.19
CA SER A 149 5.51 -30.02 -6.31
C SER A 149 6.38 -30.64 -5.21
N GLN A 150 7.51 -31.25 -5.59
CA GLN A 150 8.39 -31.95 -4.67
C GLN A 150 9.70 -31.22 -4.45
N ASP A 151 10.17 -30.48 -5.44
CA ASP A 151 11.45 -29.79 -5.42
C ASP A 151 11.28 -28.26 -5.40
N GLU A 152 11.92 -27.63 -4.41
CA GLU A 152 11.93 -26.15 -4.29
C GLU A 152 12.78 -25.54 -5.40
N PRO A 153 12.28 -24.53 -6.17
CA PRO A 153 13.10 -23.82 -7.13
C PRO A 153 14.12 -22.94 -6.41
N LEU A 154 15.42 -23.14 -6.71
CA LEU A 154 16.54 -22.44 -6.09
C LEU A 154 17.52 -21.83 -7.11
N PHE A 155 17.17 -21.85 -8.39
CA PHE A 155 17.99 -21.33 -9.48
C PHE A 155 17.58 -19.90 -9.84
N THR A 156 18.49 -19.17 -10.45
CA THR A 156 18.26 -17.81 -10.96
C THR A 156 18.46 -17.72 -12.47
N ASP A 157 18.37 -18.86 -13.16
CA ASP A 157 18.47 -18.94 -14.62
C ASP A 157 17.34 -18.15 -15.26
N LEU A 158 17.66 -17.48 -16.37
CA LEU A 158 16.71 -16.62 -17.07
C LEU A 158 15.67 -17.41 -17.85
N GLU A 159 16.00 -18.63 -18.30
CA GLU A 159 15.07 -19.52 -18.99
C GLU A 159 14.32 -20.41 -17.99
N PRO A 160 13.06 -20.77 -18.31
CA PRO A 160 12.29 -21.68 -17.48
C PRO A 160 13.01 -23.03 -17.29
N SER A 161 13.13 -23.49 -16.07
CA SER A 161 13.86 -24.69 -15.70
C SER A 161 13.08 -25.57 -14.72
N ARG A 162 13.46 -26.84 -14.64
CA ARG A 162 12.96 -27.76 -13.61
C ARG A 162 13.69 -27.49 -12.30
N ALA A 163 12.96 -27.66 -11.19
CA ALA A 163 13.57 -27.71 -9.87
C ALA A 163 13.90 -29.17 -9.53
N GLY A 164 15.13 -29.46 -9.09
CA GLY A 164 15.56 -30.76 -8.62
C GLY A 164 15.38 -31.92 -9.61
N GLU A 165 15.32 -33.17 -9.07
CA GLU A 165 15.35 -34.39 -9.88
C GLU A 165 14.13 -35.34 -9.61
N SER A 166 13.14 -34.90 -8.83
CA SER A 166 11.96 -35.74 -8.48
C SER A 166 11.11 -36.13 -9.69
N GLY A 167 11.21 -35.38 -10.78
CA GLY A 167 10.40 -35.60 -11.96
C GLY A 167 8.92 -35.21 -11.77
N ASP A 168 8.63 -34.32 -10.85
CA ASP A 168 7.26 -33.85 -10.55
C ASP A 168 6.58 -33.11 -11.73
N GLY A 169 7.35 -32.74 -12.75
CA GLY A 169 6.85 -32.12 -13.97
C GLY A 169 6.76 -30.59 -13.90
N TYR A 170 7.12 -29.99 -12.77
CA TYR A 170 7.12 -28.54 -12.65
C TYR A 170 8.23 -27.91 -13.46
N ILE A 171 7.87 -26.80 -14.13
CA ILE A 171 8.79 -25.88 -14.80
C ILE A 171 8.52 -24.49 -14.23
N TRP A 172 9.55 -23.92 -13.63
CA TRP A 172 9.51 -22.61 -13.00
C TRP A 172 10.33 -21.61 -13.81
N LYS A 173 9.92 -20.34 -13.81
CA LYS A 173 10.74 -19.25 -14.32
C LYS A 173 11.00 -18.27 -13.18
N TYR A 174 12.28 -18.00 -12.96
CA TYR A 174 12.72 -16.96 -12.01
C TYR A 174 12.26 -15.58 -12.49
N LEU A 175 11.75 -14.76 -11.56
CA LEU A 175 11.30 -13.41 -11.84
C LEU A 175 12.17 -12.36 -11.13
N PHE A 176 12.26 -12.42 -9.82
CA PHE A 176 13.06 -11.48 -9.02
C PHE A 176 13.35 -12.02 -7.63
N THR A 177 14.32 -11.41 -6.95
CA THR A 177 14.59 -11.62 -5.53
C THR A 177 14.12 -10.39 -4.76
N VAL A 178 13.40 -10.59 -3.65
CA VAL A 178 12.96 -9.48 -2.79
C VAL A 178 14.18 -8.89 -2.08
N PRO A 179 14.47 -7.58 -2.23
CA PRO A 179 15.63 -6.97 -1.59
C PRO A 179 15.53 -7.02 -0.05
N PRO A 180 16.64 -7.25 0.69
CA PRO A 180 16.63 -7.28 2.16
C PRO A 180 16.06 -6.02 2.82
N SER A 181 16.27 -4.85 2.21
CA SER A 181 15.71 -3.59 2.68
C SER A 181 14.18 -3.56 2.60
N ASP A 182 13.61 -4.19 1.56
CA ASP A 182 12.18 -4.22 1.33
C ASP A 182 11.51 -5.29 2.22
N ILE A 183 12.17 -6.42 2.47
CA ILE A 183 11.69 -7.44 3.42
C ILE A 183 11.38 -6.81 4.78
N ILE A 184 12.26 -5.95 5.30
CA ILE A 184 12.10 -5.32 6.61
C ILE A 184 10.95 -4.30 6.59
N LYS A 185 10.86 -3.50 5.54
CA LYS A 185 9.93 -2.36 5.48
C LYS A 185 8.55 -2.74 4.98
N PHE A 186 8.46 -3.58 3.95
CA PHE A 186 7.23 -3.76 3.17
C PHE A 186 6.63 -5.15 3.29
N ASP A 187 7.42 -6.20 3.53
CA ASP A 187 6.89 -7.55 3.62
C ASP A 187 6.07 -7.76 4.90
N SER A 188 5.11 -8.66 4.78
CA SER A 188 4.26 -9.12 5.88
C SER A 188 4.00 -10.63 5.77
N THR A 189 3.16 -11.16 6.64
CA THR A 189 2.69 -12.56 6.56
C THR A 189 1.77 -12.78 5.35
N GLU A 190 1.13 -11.75 4.84
CA GLU A 190 0.13 -11.83 3.77
C GLU A 190 0.65 -11.33 2.42
N TYR A 191 1.62 -10.41 2.43
CA TYR A 191 2.10 -9.73 1.24
C TYR A 191 3.62 -9.71 1.16
N ILE A 192 4.13 -9.69 -0.07
CA ILE A 192 5.52 -9.44 -0.43
C ILE A 192 5.60 -8.26 -1.39
N SER A 193 6.70 -7.51 -1.31
CA SER A 193 6.94 -6.36 -2.17
C SER A 193 7.48 -6.78 -3.53
N VAL A 194 7.10 -6.04 -4.57
CA VAL A 194 7.66 -6.13 -5.91
C VAL A 194 8.61 -4.96 -6.11
N PRO A 195 9.77 -5.13 -6.79
CA PRO A 195 10.70 -4.04 -7.05
C PRO A 195 10.02 -2.78 -7.60
N GLY A 196 10.29 -1.63 -6.99
CA GLY A 196 9.52 -0.40 -7.22
C GLY A 196 9.79 0.26 -8.57
N ASP A 197 10.95 0.02 -9.15
CA ASP A 197 11.48 0.65 -10.36
C ASP A 197 11.59 -0.32 -11.54
N TRP A 198 10.88 -1.45 -11.54
CA TRP A 198 11.01 -2.52 -12.53
C TRP A 198 11.12 -2.04 -13.98
N PRO A 199 10.28 -1.12 -14.50
CA PRO A 199 10.33 -0.70 -15.90
C PRO A 199 11.57 0.12 -16.26
N THR A 200 12.17 0.81 -15.27
CA THR A 200 13.24 1.78 -15.47
C THR A 200 14.55 1.39 -14.82
N SER A 201 14.57 0.32 -14.03
CA SER A 201 15.76 -0.14 -13.31
C SER A 201 16.90 -0.48 -14.26
N THR A 202 18.10 -0.08 -13.84
CA THR A 202 19.38 -0.45 -14.49
C THR A 202 20.14 -1.49 -13.68
N GLU A 203 19.56 -2.01 -12.61
CA GLU A 203 20.16 -3.10 -11.86
C GLU A 203 20.28 -4.34 -12.74
N ALA A 204 21.47 -4.95 -12.74
CA ALA A 204 21.84 -5.98 -13.71
C ALA A 204 20.89 -7.19 -13.68
N GLN A 205 20.42 -7.61 -12.49
CA GLN A 205 19.51 -8.74 -12.35
C GLN A 205 18.12 -8.42 -12.92
N ILE A 206 17.57 -7.26 -12.56
CA ILE A 206 16.26 -6.81 -13.05
C ILE A 206 16.30 -6.62 -14.56
N LEU A 207 17.33 -5.94 -15.06
CA LEU A 207 17.52 -5.69 -16.47
C LEU A 207 17.59 -7.00 -17.26
N SER A 208 18.38 -7.98 -16.79
CA SER A 208 18.53 -9.27 -17.45
C SER A 208 17.22 -10.04 -17.55
N VAL A 209 16.42 -10.08 -16.49
CA VAL A 209 15.10 -10.75 -16.51
C VAL A 209 14.13 -10.04 -17.46
N ARG A 210 14.10 -8.71 -17.42
CA ARG A 210 13.22 -7.90 -18.28
C ARG A 210 13.56 -8.05 -19.74
N GLU A 211 14.85 -7.95 -20.11
CA GLU A 211 15.32 -8.11 -21.48
C GLU A 211 15.15 -9.56 -21.97
N ASN A 212 15.34 -10.55 -21.11
CA ASN A 212 15.08 -11.94 -21.45
C ASN A 212 13.60 -12.14 -21.80
N GLY A 213 12.66 -11.54 -21.07
CA GLY A 213 11.22 -11.61 -21.37
C GLY A 213 10.89 -11.05 -22.76
N ASP A 214 11.48 -9.93 -23.15
CA ASP A 214 11.28 -9.28 -24.47
C ASP A 214 12.25 -9.78 -25.56
N SER A 215 13.04 -10.81 -25.30
CA SER A 215 13.94 -11.36 -26.30
C SER A 215 13.17 -12.00 -27.47
N THR A 216 13.83 -12.10 -28.63
CA THR A 216 13.23 -12.72 -29.81
C THR A 216 12.80 -14.19 -29.59
N ILE A 217 13.39 -14.85 -28.59
CA ILE A 217 13.07 -16.24 -28.21
C ILE A 217 11.86 -16.30 -27.30
N ASN A 218 11.64 -15.28 -26.46
CA ASN A 218 10.62 -15.32 -25.39
C ASN A 218 9.40 -14.43 -25.69
N ASN A 219 9.54 -13.44 -26.57
CA ASN A 219 8.48 -12.49 -26.87
C ASN A 219 7.25 -13.21 -27.46
N ASN A 220 6.18 -13.25 -26.69
CA ASN A 220 4.92 -13.91 -27.04
C ASN A 220 5.12 -15.35 -27.55
N GLN A 221 6.03 -16.09 -26.92
CA GLN A 221 6.31 -17.51 -27.22
C GLN A 221 5.39 -18.42 -26.43
N ILE A 222 4.76 -19.39 -27.09
CA ILE A 222 3.97 -20.43 -26.42
C ILE A 222 4.92 -21.45 -25.78
N LYS A 223 4.85 -21.60 -24.45
CA LYS A 223 5.70 -22.53 -23.69
C LYS A 223 4.94 -23.79 -23.23
N LYS A 224 3.61 -23.74 -23.22
CA LYS A 224 2.75 -24.86 -22.80
C LYS A 224 1.46 -24.88 -23.61
N VAL A 225 0.96 -26.08 -23.87
CA VAL A 225 -0.40 -26.36 -24.31
C VAL A 225 -1.11 -27.13 -23.22
N TYR A 226 -2.20 -26.57 -22.69
CA TYR A 226 -3.01 -27.18 -21.66
C TYR A 226 -4.12 -28.02 -22.29
N ILE A 227 -4.31 -29.25 -21.79
CA ILE A 227 -5.38 -30.15 -22.23
C ILE A 227 -6.56 -29.98 -21.27
N ASP A 228 -7.58 -29.23 -21.68
CA ASP A 228 -8.79 -28.99 -20.91
C ASP A 228 -9.77 -30.16 -21.09
N ASP A 229 -9.88 -30.66 -22.32
CA ASP A 229 -10.64 -31.87 -22.66
C ASP A 229 -9.82 -32.74 -23.63
N GLN A 230 -9.69 -34.02 -23.31
CA GLN A 230 -8.95 -34.99 -24.11
C GLN A 230 -9.60 -35.27 -25.47
N GLY A 231 -10.88 -35.02 -25.59
CA GLY A 231 -11.69 -35.50 -26.71
C GLY A 231 -11.76 -37.00 -26.80
N PHE A 232 -12.28 -37.48 -27.93
CA PHE A 232 -12.46 -38.90 -28.19
C PHE A 232 -12.61 -39.19 -29.68
N GLY A 233 -12.08 -40.31 -30.16
CA GLY A 233 -12.27 -40.76 -31.55
C GLY A 233 -11.18 -40.31 -32.52
N TYR A 234 -10.09 -39.77 -32.04
CA TYR A 234 -8.86 -39.55 -32.84
C TYR A 234 -8.17 -40.90 -33.16
N SER A 235 -7.16 -40.85 -34.03
CA SER A 235 -6.34 -42.02 -34.31
C SER A 235 -5.71 -42.58 -33.03
N GLN A 236 -5.81 -43.88 -32.82
CA GLN A 236 -5.40 -44.55 -31.59
C GLN A 236 -3.90 -44.77 -31.51
N ASN A 237 -3.35 -44.74 -30.29
CA ASN A 237 -1.96 -45.09 -29.98
C ASN A 237 -0.93 -44.30 -30.81
N ILE A 238 -1.27 -43.05 -31.12
CA ILE A 238 -0.32 -42.11 -31.73
C ILE A 238 0.72 -41.72 -30.68
N VAL A 239 1.98 -41.75 -31.06
CA VAL A 239 3.10 -41.27 -30.24
C VAL A 239 3.94 -40.29 -31.04
N GLY A 240 4.22 -39.10 -30.47
CA GLY A 240 5.12 -38.15 -31.07
C GLY A 240 4.59 -37.42 -32.31
N ARG A 241 3.28 -37.29 -32.48
CA ARG A 241 2.73 -36.57 -33.65
C ARG A 241 2.89 -35.05 -33.47
N GLU A 242 3.76 -34.46 -34.26
CA GLU A 242 3.91 -33.02 -34.32
C GLU A 242 2.78 -32.40 -35.15
N VAL A 243 2.18 -31.33 -34.62
CA VAL A 243 1.13 -30.56 -35.28
C VAL A 243 1.40 -29.07 -35.07
N ASP A 244 0.85 -28.23 -35.96
CA ASP A 244 1.02 -26.79 -35.91
C ASP A 244 0.05 -26.13 -34.94
N ILE A 245 0.46 -25.01 -34.35
CA ILE A 245 -0.42 -24.08 -33.65
C ILE A 245 -0.70 -22.92 -34.61
N ILE A 246 -1.98 -22.79 -34.98
CA ILE A 246 -2.47 -21.77 -35.90
C ILE A 246 -2.95 -20.57 -35.09
N GLY A 247 -2.53 -19.36 -35.49
CA GLY A 247 -2.87 -18.10 -34.81
C GLY A 247 -2.32 -16.91 -35.56
N ASP A 248 -2.15 -15.81 -34.86
CA ASP A 248 -1.54 -14.59 -35.38
C ASP A 248 -0.01 -14.59 -35.32
N GLY A 249 0.58 -15.49 -34.53
CA GLY A 249 2.02 -15.75 -34.50
C GLY A 249 2.49 -16.74 -35.55
N THR A 250 3.77 -17.11 -35.49
CA THR A 250 4.42 -18.01 -36.46
C THR A 250 5.31 -19.05 -35.79
N GLY A 251 5.33 -20.27 -36.36
CA GLY A 251 6.32 -21.29 -36.06
C GLY A 251 6.09 -22.10 -34.77
N ALA A 252 4.96 -21.94 -34.08
CA ALA A 252 4.69 -22.76 -32.92
C ALA A 252 4.18 -24.15 -33.31
N LYS A 253 4.71 -25.17 -32.65
CA LYS A 253 4.37 -26.59 -32.85
C LYS A 253 4.25 -27.34 -31.53
N VAL A 254 3.38 -28.32 -31.50
CA VAL A 254 3.14 -29.18 -30.35
C VAL A 254 3.17 -30.64 -30.75
N VAL A 255 3.78 -31.48 -29.94
CA VAL A 255 3.80 -32.94 -30.07
C VAL A 255 2.72 -33.53 -29.22
N LEU A 256 1.87 -34.34 -29.83
CA LEU A 256 0.69 -34.98 -29.22
C LEU A 256 0.82 -36.49 -29.19
N ASP A 257 0.36 -37.10 -28.06
CA ASP A 257 0.19 -38.53 -27.91
C ASP A 257 -1.28 -38.85 -27.66
N THR A 258 -1.77 -39.97 -28.23
CA THR A 258 -3.13 -40.49 -27.99
C THR A 258 -3.09 -41.87 -27.38
N ASN A 259 -4.13 -42.21 -26.62
CA ASN A 259 -4.32 -43.55 -26.05
C ASN A 259 -5.09 -44.52 -26.98
N SER A 260 -5.36 -45.71 -26.50
CA SER A 260 -6.13 -46.76 -27.23
C SER A 260 -7.59 -46.38 -27.52
N ASN A 261 -8.12 -45.36 -26.88
CA ASN A 261 -9.48 -44.84 -27.12
C ASN A 261 -9.49 -43.63 -28.06
N GLY A 262 -8.32 -43.23 -28.58
CA GLY A 262 -8.19 -42.02 -29.38
C GLY A 262 -8.42 -40.71 -28.59
N GLN A 263 -8.05 -40.69 -27.30
CA GLN A 263 -8.06 -39.52 -26.45
C GLN A 263 -6.66 -38.92 -26.41
N ILE A 264 -6.54 -37.58 -26.43
CA ILE A 264 -5.25 -36.89 -26.36
C ILE A 264 -4.79 -36.86 -24.90
N ILE A 265 -3.70 -37.57 -24.59
CA ILE A 265 -3.20 -37.73 -23.22
C ILE A 265 -1.99 -36.85 -22.91
N LYS A 266 -1.26 -36.38 -23.95
CA LYS A 266 -0.04 -35.61 -23.79
C LYS A 266 0.05 -34.51 -24.86
N ALA A 267 0.52 -33.37 -24.47
CA ALA A 267 0.83 -32.25 -25.35
C ALA A 267 2.12 -31.58 -24.86
N VAL A 268 3.17 -31.62 -25.67
CA VAL A 268 4.48 -30.99 -25.37
C VAL A 268 4.84 -30.06 -26.48
N VAL A 269 5.10 -28.80 -26.17
CA VAL A 269 5.54 -27.81 -27.14
C VAL A 269 6.94 -28.20 -27.63
N SER A 270 7.10 -28.43 -28.93
CA SER A 270 8.38 -28.71 -29.60
C SER A 270 9.02 -27.44 -30.13
N SER A 271 8.20 -26.48 -30.51
CA SER A 271 8.63 -25.12 -30.90
C SER A 271 7.59 -24.12 -30.38
N GLY A 272 8.03 -23.14 -29.61
CA GLY A 272 7.12 -22.13 -29.04
C GLY A 272 6.70 -21.04 -30.03
N GLY A 273 7.38 -20.94 -31.17
CA GLY A 273 7.13 -19.89 -32.15
C GLY A 273 7.39 -18.50 -31.58
N GLN A 274 6.77 -17.50 -32.18
CA GLN A 274 6.86 -16.11 -31.72
C GLN A 274 5.65 -15.29 -32.17
N GLY A 275 5.37 -14.21 -31.40
CA GLY A 275 4.37 -13.21 -31.78
C GLY A 275 2.92 -13.62 -31.56
N TYR A 276 2.64 -14.66 -30.78
CA TYR A 276 1.28 -15.11 -30.53
C TYR A 276 0.55 -14.24 -29.51
N THR A 277 -0.64 -13.77 -29.88
CA THR A 277 -1.63 -13.21 -28.94
C THR A 277 -2.87 -14.08 -28.83
N TYR A 278 -3.07 -14.99 -29.76
CA TYR A 278 -4.01 -16.11 -29.67
C TYR A 278 -3.49 -17.28 -30.52
N GLY A 279 -3.98 -18.48 -30.22
CA GLY A 279 -3.63 -19.67 -31.00
C GLY A 279 -4.59 -20.82 -30.77
N MET A 280 -4.61 -21.74 -31.73
CA MET A 280 -5.39 -22.97 -31.70
C MET A 280 -4.55 -24.12 -32.26
N VAL A 281 -4.60 -25.28 -31.59
CA VAL A 281 -3.87 -26.48 -32.06
C VAL A 281 -4.59 -27.07 -33.26
N ASP A 282 -3.87 -27.34 -34.36
CA ASP A 282 -4.40 -28.05 -35.51
C ASP A 282 -4.46 -29.55 -35.23
N LEU A 283 -5.64 -30.06 -34.96
CA LEU A 283 -5.87 -31.50 -34.71
C LEU A 283 -6.14 -32.33 -35.97
N GLY A 284 -6.18 -31.70 -37.15
CA GLY A 284 -6.41 -32.39 -38.42
C GLY A 284 -5.44 -33.55 -38.69
N PRO A 285 -4.12 -33.40 -38.45
CA PRO A 285 -3.14 -34.48 -38.64
C PRO A 285 -3.31 -35.72 -37.74
N LEU A 286 -4.12 -35.64 -36.67
CA LEU A 286 -4.44 -36.79 -35.82
C LEU A 286 -5.53 -37.71 -36.41
N GLY A 287 -6.07 -37.39 -37.58
CA GLY A 287 -7.16 -38.15 -38.17
C GLY A 287 -8.44 -38.02 -37.37
N ASN A 288 -9.34 -37.19 -37.81
CA ASN A 288 -10.56 -36.82 -37.07
C ASN A 288 -11.86 -37.25 -37.76
N SER A 289 -11.81 -38.14 -38.76
CA SER A 289 -12.97 -38.56 -39.55
C SER A 289 -14.09 -39.21 -38.71
N ALA A 290 -13.74 -39.71 -37.53
CA ALA A 290 -14.69 -40.34 -36.58
C ALA A 290 -15.08 -39.41 -35.41
N VAL A 291 -14.50 -38.20 -35.31
CA VAL A 291 -14.76 -37.29 -34.18
C VAL A 291 -16.04 -36.52 -34.44
N SER A 292 -17.09 -36.81 -33.68
CA SER A 292 -18.32 -35.99 -33.67
C SER A 292 -18.09 -34.65 -32.99
N VAL A 293 -18.97 -33.65 -33.26
CA VAL A 293 -18.88 -32.31 -32.70
C VAL A 293 -18.81 -32.29 -31.16
N GLY A 294 -19.49 -33.25 -30.50
CA GLY A 294 -19.51 -33.37 -29.04
C GLY A 294 -18.27 -34.04 -28.42
N ASN A 295 -17.39 -34.61 -29.24
CA ASN A 295 -16.22 -35.38 -28.80
C ASN A 295 -14.87 -34.69 -29.17
N LYS A 296 -14.91 -33.43 -29.55
CA LYS A 296 -13.70 -32.70 -29.91
C LYS A 296 -12.87 -32.39 -28.67
N ALA A 297 -11.57 -32.60 -28.76
CA ALA A 297 -10.64 -32.16 -27.73
C ALA A 297 -10.59 -30.66 -27.64
N LYS A 298 -10.33 -30.18 -26.43
CA LYS A 298 -10.08 -28.74 -26.17
C LYS A 298 -8.66 -28.60 -25.62
N LEU A 299 -7.77 -28.15 -26.51
CA LEU A 299 -6.38 -27.84 -26.21
C LEU A 299 -6.17 -26.34 -26.25
N ILE A 300 -5.59 -25.79 -25.20
CA ILE A 300 -5.40 -24.34 -25.01
C ILE A 300 -3.90 -24.04 -25.06
N PRO A 301 -3.39 -23.45 -26.16
CA PRO A 301 -2.06 -22.86 -26.14
C PRO A 301 -2.00 -21.74 -25.12
N ILE A 302 -1.05 -21.78 -24.20
CA ILE A 302 -0.91 -20.77 -23.16
C ILE A 302 -0.18 -19.57 -23.72
N ILE A 303 -0.91 -18.47 -23.84
CA ILE A 303 -0.35 -17.18 -24.30
C ILE A 303 0.32 -16.51 -23.11
N PRO A 304 1.62 -16.18 -23.19
CA PRO A 304 2.32 -15.48 -22.12
C PRO A 304 1.82 -14.03 -21.95
N PRO A 305 2.24 -13.33 -20.89
CA PRO A 305 2.06 -11.89 -20.81
C PRO A 305 2.69 -11.20 -22.03
N SER A 306 2.18 -10.03 -22.40
CA SER A 306 2.74 -9.25 -23.52
C SER A 306 4.26 -9.10 -23.38
N LYS A 307 4.99 -9.39 -24.42
CA LYS A 307 6.46 -9.45 -24.49
C LYS A 307 7.12 -10.56 -23.65
N GLY A 308 6.32 -11.49 -23.12
CA GLY A 308 6.83 -12.65 -22.38
C GLY A 308 6.95 -12.46 -20.87
N HIS A 309 7.22 -13.58 -20.20
CA HIS A 309 7.33 -13.63 -18.74
C HIS A 309 8.53 -12.85 -18.21
N GLY A 310 8.31 -12.01 -17.20
CA GLY A 310 9.32 -11.18 -16.57
C GLY A 310 9.51 -9.80 -17.22
N PHE A 311 8.86 -9.49 -18.35
CA PHE A 311 8.97 -8.16 -18.96
C PHE A 311 8.22 -7.10 -18.13
N ASP A 312 6.94 -7.32 -17.86
CA ASP A 312 6.09 -6.40 -17.07
C ASP A 312 5.55 -7.12 -15.83
N LEU A 313 6.34 -7.13 -14.76
CA LEU A 313 5.96 -7.81 -13.51
C LEU A 313 4.67 -7.26 -12.91
N TYR A 314 4.40 -5.96 -13.08
CA TYR A 314 3.24 -5.33 -12.46
C TYR A 314 1.95 -5.90 -13.03
N LYS A 315 1.89 -6.12 -14.34
CA LYS A 315 0.77 -6.78 -14.99
C LYS A 315 0.79 -8.29 -14.81
N GLU A 316 1.96 -8.91 -14.85
CA GLU A 316 2.08 -10.36 -14.75
C GLU A 316 1.62 -10.87 -13.37
N LEU A 317 1.97 -10.16 -12.29
CA LEU A 317 1.66 -10.55 -10.92
C LEU A 317 0.43 -9.85 -10.32
N GLY A 318 -0.17 -8.91 -11.05
CA GLY A 318 -1.41 -8.24 -10.61
C GLY A 318 -1.22 -7.31 -9.44
N THR A 319 -0.31 -6.34 -9.55
CA THR A 319 0.03 -5.41 -8.48
C THR A 319 -1.01 -4.31 -8.31
N ASP A 320 -2.19 -4.66 -7.81
CA ASP A 320 -3.29 -3.74 -7.53
C ASP A 320 -3.28 -3.18 -6.09
N LYS A 321 -2.25 -3.53 -5.31
CA LYS A 321 -2.06 -3.09 -3.92
C LYS A 321 -0.75 -2.36 -3.75
N LEU A 322 -0.79 -1.32 -2.94
CA LEU A 322 0.40 -0.53 -2.58
C LEU A 322 0.56 -0.50 -1.07
N LEU A 323 1.79 -0.57 -0.59
CA LEU A 323 2.13 -0.26 0.78
C LEU A 323 2.84 1.08 0.85
N VAL A 324 2.31 1.97 1.69
CA VAL A 324 2.94 3.23 2.09
C VAL A 324 3.53 3.03 3.47
N TYR A 325 4.84 3.26 3.59
CA TYR A 325 5.59 3.13 4.84
C TYR A 325 6.01 4.49 5.37
N ALA A 326 5.82 4.73 6.66
CA ALA A 326 6.36 5.89 7.34
C ALA A 326 6.88 5.51 8.71
N ARG A 327 8.06 6.03 9.06
CA ARG A 327 8.64 5.89 10.40
C ARG A 327 8.61 7.23 11.11
N PHE A 328 8.04 7.23 12.30
CA PHE A 328 8.03 8.36 13.21
C PHE A 328 9.01 8.09 14.35
N ASP A 329 9.96 8.97 14.52
CA ASP A 329 10.91 8.95 15.61
C ASP A 329 11.01 10.34 16.25
N ASP A 330 11.35 10.37 17.53
CA ASP A 330 11.51 11.62 18.27
C ASP A 330 12.96 12.08 18.20
N SER A 331 13.38 12.53 17.02
CA SER A 331 14.76 13.01 16.85
C SER A 331 14.94 14.50 17.14
N THR A 332 13.86 15.30 17.11
CA THR A 332 13.95 16.76 17.07
C THR A 332 13.06 17.49 18.08
N LYS A 333 12.30 16.79 18.94
CA LYS A 333 11.31 17.38 19.84
C LYS A 333 10.09 18.05 19.14
N ASP A 334 9.99 17.95 17.86
CA ASP A 334 8.85 18.45 17.08
C ASP A 334 7.64 17.53 17.14
N PHE A 335 7.87 16.21 17.25
CA PHE A 335 6.80 15.24 17.47
C PHE A 335 6.61 15.01 18.99
N PRO A 336 5.46 15.41 19.57
CA PRO A 336 5.26 15.34 21.01
C PRO A 336 5.38 13.92 21.55
N THR A 337 6.10 13.78 22.67
CA THR A 337 6.13 12.54 23.47
C THR A 337 5.04 12.55 24.53
N ASP A 338 4.74 11.38 25.08
CA ASP A 338 3.66 11.19 26.08
C ASP A 338 2.26 11.60 25.58
N THR A 339 2.15 11.81 24.25
CA THR A 339 0.91 12.15 23.59
C THR A 339 0.21 10.89 23.12
N LYS A 340 -1.11 10.89 23.20
CA LYS A 340 -1.95 9.85 22.64
C LYS A 340 -2.38 10.24 21.24
N PHE A 341 -2.14 9.39 20.27
CA PHE A 341 -2.67 9.55 18.93
C PHE A 341 -3.51 8.33 18.54
N ALA A 342 -4.44 8.52 17.63
CA ALA A 342 -5.39 7.49 17.26
C ALA A 342 -5.89 7.60 15.82
N GLN A 343 -5.57 8.67 15.12
CA GLN A 343 -5.88 8.81 13.70
C GLN A 343 -4.61 8.70 12.86
N ILE A 344 -4.73 8.00 11.74
CA ILE A 344 -3.69 7.92 10.72
C ILE A 344 -4.33 8.34 9.41
N SER A 345 -3.71 9.28 8.71
CA SER A 345 -4.20 9.74 7.41
C SER A 345 -3.08 9.89 6.40
N ILE A 346 -3.44 9.88 5.11
CA ILE A 346 -2.57 10.34 4.03
C ILE A 346 -3.18 11.62 3.47
N ILE A 347 -2.41 12.68 3.44
CA ILE A 347 -2.80 13.96 2.85
C ILE A 347 -1.94 14.28 1.63
N LYS A 348 -2.56 14.90 0.64
CA LYS A 348 -1.90 15.36 -0.58
C LYS A 348 -1.88 16.88 -0.61
N ASN A 349 -0.73 17.45 -0.92
CA ASN A 349 -0.53 18.87 -1.16
C ASN A 349 -1.03 19.82 -0.04
N PRO A 350 -0.68 19.57 1.25
CA PRO A 350 -0.92 20.58 2.25
C PRO A 350 -0.14 21.87 1.91
N THR A 351 -0.65 23.02 2.32
CA THR A 351 0.02 24.31 2.04
C THR A 351 0.79 24.81 3.25
N SER A 352 1.89 25.51 2.99
CA SER A 352 2.70 26.14 4.04
C SER A 352 1.88 27.19 4.80
N ILE A 353 2.15 27.34 6.11
CA ILE A 353 1.43 28.30 6.94
C ILE A 353 1.50 29.73 6.35
N GLY A 354 0.34 30.38 6.28
CA GLY A 354 0.25 31.75 5.73
C GLY A 354 0.52 31.86 4.22
N SER A 355 0.57 30.74 3.49
CA SER A 355 0.84 30.70 2.04
C SER A 355 -0.14 29.78 1.32
N THR A 356 -0.24 29.93 0.01
CA THR A 356 -0.93 29.00 -0.90
C THR A 356 0.02 27.98 -1.54
N SER A 357 1.32 28.09 -1.29
CA SER A 357 2.34 27.19 -1.83
C SER A 357 2.27 25.83 -1.15
N VAL A 358 2.43 24.76 -1.94
CA VAL A 358 2.50 23.39 -1.43
C VAL A 358 3.70 23.25 -0.49
N TYR A 359 3.48 22.64 0.66
CA TYR A 359 4.53 22.33 1.62
C TYR A 359 5.39 21.18 1.11
N THR A 360 6.72 21.32 1.17
CA THR A 360 7.64 20.36 0.52
C THR A 360 8.69 19.75 1.43
N ALA A 361 8.82 20.20 2.69
CA ALA A 361 9.80 19.63 3.62
C ALA A 361 9.49 18.16 3.99
N ASN A 362 10.46 17.46 4.57
CA ASN A 362 10.36 16.02 4.84
C ASN A 362 9.39 15.67 5.97
N ASP A 363 9.11 16.62 6.85
CA ASP A 363 8.16 16.47 7.95
C ASP A 363 7.54 17.83 8.30
N PHE A 364 6.48 17.81 9.08
CA PHE A 364 5.88 19.02 9.63
C PHE A 364 5.25 18.74 11.00
N SER A 365 5.25 19.78 11.83
CA SER A 365 4.40 19.88 13.01
C SER A 365 3.11 20.64 12.69
N SER A 366 1.97 20.08 13.08
CA SER A 366 0.65 20.70 12.88
C SER A 366 0.04 21.24 14.16
N VAL A 367 0.81 21.32 15.24
CA VAL A 367 0.36 21.86 16.52
C VAL A 367 0.91 23.26 16.75
N ASN A 368 0.16 24.08 17.47
CA ASN A 368 0.66 25.34 18.00
C ASN A 368 1.53 25.06 19.23
N ALA A 369 2.46 25.96 19.56
CA ALA A 369 3.23 25.84 20.78
C ALA A 369 3.35 27.18 21.51
N ILE A 370 3.45 27.12 22.83
CA ILE A 370 3.66 28.26 23.72
C ILE A 370 4.84 27.94 24.64
N LYS A 371 5.84 28.78 24.61
CA LYS A 371 6.90 28.80 25.61
C LYS A 371 6.42 29.59 26.81
N VAL A 372 6.41 28.98 27.98
CA VAL A 372 5.90 29.63 29.19
C VAL A 372 6.99 29.88 30.23
N VAL A 373 6.75 30.87 31.06
CA VAL A 373 7.53 31.19 32.25
C VAL A 373 6.64 31.17 33.48
N THR A 374 7.26 31.04 34.64
CA THR A 374 6.58 31.02 35.96
C THR A 374 5.40 30.03 36.03
N PRO A 375 5.58 28.76 35.60
CA PRO A 375 4.51 27.79 35.69
C PRO A 375 4.19 27.48 37.14
N SER A 376 2.91 27.40 37.46
CA SER A 376 2.36 26.95 38.75
C SER A 376 1.47 25.74 38.52
N GLY A 377 1.80 24.64 39.16
CA GLY A 377 1.14 23.36 38.93
C GLY A 377 1.66 22.62 37.69
N THR A 378 1.01 21.50 37.35
CA THR A 378 1.29 20.69 36.15
C THR A 378 -0.01 20.47 35.42
N PRO A 379 -0.09 20.82 34.14
CA PRO A 379 -1.32 20.62 33.39
C PRO A 379 -1.52 19.13 33.06
N VAL A 380 -2.78 18.76 32.86
CA VAL A 380 -3.17 17.42 32.42
C VAL A 380 -3.24 17.38 30.89
N ILE A 381 -2.57 16.42 30.26
CA ILE A 381 -2.64 16.25 28.80
C ILE A 381 -4.09 16.00 28.37
N GLY A 382 -4.55 16.72 27.33
CA GLY A 382 -5.92 16.67 26.84
C GLY A 382 -6.89 17.64 27.51
N GLU A 383 -6.48 18.33 28.57
CA GLU A 383 -7.33 19.39 29.16
C GLU A 383 -7.31 20.66 28.33
N LYS A 384 -8.32 21.48 28.56
CA LYS A 384 -8.47 22.79 27.91
C LYS A 384 -7.58 23.82 28.59
N ILE A 385 -6.89 24.63 27.77
CA ILE A 385 -6.21 25.87 28.20
C ILE A 385 -6.94 27.08 27.65
N GLU A 386 -6.88 28.18 28.40
CA GLU A 386 -7.55 29.43 28.08
C GLU A 386 -6.62 30.62 28.35
N GLN A 387 -6.76 31.68 27.55
CA GLN A 387 -6.12 32.98 27.75
C GLN A 387 -7.08 34.09 27.37
N VAL A 388 -7.18 35.13 28.20
CA VAL A 388 -7.92 36.33 27.84
C VAL A 388 -7.07 37.10 26.84
N VAL A 389 -7.60 37.32 25.64
CA VAL A 389 -6.94 37.96 24.50
C VAL A 389 -7.81 39.07 23.95
N THR A 390 -7.29 39.82 22.98
CA THR A 390 -8.06 40.84 22.26
C THR A 390 -9.27 40.19 21.59
N GLY A 391 -10.47 40.65 21.96
CA GLY A 391 -11.73 40.18 21.36
C GLY A 391 -12.37 38.96 22.05
N GLY A 392 -11.80 38.46 23.15
CA GLY A 392 -12.43 37.36 23.90
C GLY A 392 -11.46 36.45 24.64
N THR A 393 -11.75 35.16 24.64
CA THR A 393 -10.90 34.14 25.26
C THR A 393 -10.39 33.16 24.21
N ALA A 394 -9.07 33.11 24.03
CA ALA A 394 -8.42 32.06 23.25
C ALA A 394 -8.52 30.73 24.00
N LYS A 395 -8.82 29.64 23.28
CA LYS A 395 -9.00 28.30 23.84
C LYS A 395 -8.24 27.29 23.00
N GLY A 396 -7.67 26.27 23.67
CA GLY A 396 -7.00 25.17 23.02
C GLY A 396 -6.99 23.93 23.91
N TYR A 397 -6.64 22.77 23.36
CA TYR A 397 -6.42 21.54 24.10
C TYR A 397 -4.93 21.21 24.15
N ILE A 398 -4.44 20.84 25.32
CA ILE A 398 -3.04 20.46 25.52
C ILE A 398 -2.77 19.12 24.84
N VAL A 399 -1.78 19.11 23.96
CA VAL A 399 -1.23 17.92 23.32
C VAL A 399 -0.08 17.35 24.14
N SER A 400 0.84 18.23 24.60
CA SER A 400 1.95 17.87 25.48
C SER A 400 2.41 19.09 26.29
N TYR A 401 3.06 18.81 27.42
CA TYR A 401 3.79 19.79 28.19
C TYR A 401 5.17 19.23 28.54
N ASP A 402 6.21 19.88 28.06
CA ASP A 402 7.60 19.54 28.38
C ASP A 402 8.09 20.40 29.53
N THR A 403 8.26 19.80 30.69
CA THR A 403 8.70 20.49 31.92
C THR A 403 10.16 20.91 31.88
N GLU A 404 11.04 20.28 31.05
CA GLU A 404 12.43 20.66 30.89
C GLU A 404 12.56 21.98 30.13
N THR A 405 11.76 22.13 29.09
CA THR A 405 11.78 23.33 28.23
C THR A 405 10.66 24.32 28.53
N ASN A 406 9.69 23.98 29.37
CA ASN A 406 8.48 24.75 29.62
C ASN A 406 7.72 25.12 28.33
N VAL A 407 7.56 24.14 27.45
CA VAL A 407 6.81 24.29 26.21
C VAL A 407 5.51 23.51 26.28
N ILE A 408 4.39 24.19 26.05
CA ILE A 408 3.07 23.60 25.88
C ILE A 408 2.81 23.50 24.37
N LYS A 409 2.57 22.29 23.87
CA LYS A 409 2.01 22.07 22.52
C LYS A 409 0.50 21.89 22.63
N TYR A 410 -0.26 22.53 21.77
CA TYR A 410 -1.72 22.53 21.81
C TYR A 410 -2.33 22.61 20.41
N TYR A 411 -3.57 22.21 20.31
CA TYR A 411 -4.36 22.44 19.10
C TYR A 411 -5.61 23.25 19.42
N GLN A 412 -6.16 23.90 18.42
CA GLN A 412 -7.40 24.66 18.50
C GLN A 412 -8.43 24.02 17.58
N ASP A 413 -9.59 23.73 18.14
CA ASP A 413 -10.73 23.18 17.41
C ASP A 413 -11.83 24.25 17.31
N ARG A 414 -12.39 24.40 16.15
CA ARG A 414 -13.49 25.36 15.89
C ARG A 414 -14.71 25.09 16.78
N SER A 415 -14.97 23.83 17.14
CA SER A 415 -16.06 23.45 18.04
C SER A 415 -15.95 24.04 19.44
N LEU A 416 -14.76 24.45 19.90
CA LEU A 416 -14.56 25.09 21.19
C LEU A 416 -15.30 26.42 21.35
N TYR A 417 -15.68 27.04 20.25
CA TYR A 417 -16.27 28.37 20.22
C TYR A 417 -17.79 28.35 19.98
N PHE A 418 -18.40 27.17 19.91
CA PHE A 418 -19.83 27.03 19.71
C PHE A 418 -20.53 26.57 20.98
N ASN A 419 -21.66 27.21 21.26
CA ASN A 419 -22.57 26.79 22.33
C ASN A 419 -23.60 25.80 21.78
N GLN A 420 -23.72 24.65 22.43
CA GLN A 420 -24.66 23.62 22.03
C GLN A 420 -25.60 23.29 23.16
N THR A 421 -26.38 24.22 23.56
CA THR A 421 -27.40 24.04 24.63
C THR A 421 -28.74 23.53 24.12
N SER A 422 -28.94 23.49 22.80
CA SER A 422 -30.18 23.03 22.17
C SER A 422 -29.88 22.27 20.89
N SER A 423 -30.93 21.89 20.15
CA SER A 423 -30.82 21.25 18.84
C SER A 423 -30.14 22.07 17.74
N HIS A 424 -29.82 23.32 18.02
CA HIS A 424 -29.21 24.24 17.07
C HIS A 424 -27.90 24.80 17.62
N GLN A 425 -26.91 24.85 16.77
CA GLN A 425 -25.61 25.46 17.06
C GLN A 425 -25.68 26.92 16.60
N THR A 426 -26.08 27.80 17.49
CA THR A 426 -26.44 29.18 17.13
C THR A 426 -25.45 30.24 17.58
N ASP A 427 -24.69 29.98 18.65
CA ASP A 427 -23.93 31.01 19.31
C ASP A 427 -22.45 30.67 19.50
N TYR A 428 -21.59 31.66 19.41
CA TYR A 428 -20.20 31.57 19.80
C TYR A 428 -20.04 31.79 21.31
N VAL A 429 -19.27 30.93 21.96
CA VAL A 429 -18.99 31.05 23.41
C VAL A 429 -17.68 31.80 23.63
N GLY A 430 -17.77 32.95 24.32
CA GLY A 430 -16.60 33.75 24.69
C GLY A 430 -15.93 34.50 23.54
N VAL A 431 -16.64 34.71 22.42
CA VAL A 431 -16.17 35.48 21.26
C VAL A 431 -17.16 36.61 21.00
N THR A 432 -16.67 37.82 20.98
CA THR A 432 -17.48 39.02 20.75
C THR A 432 -17.39 39.57 19.34
N THR A 433 -16.58 38.98 18.50
CA THR A 433 -16.33 39.38 17.09
C THR A 433 -16.64 38.22 16.12
N ALA A 434 -16.63 38.50 14.83
CA ALA A 434 -16.78 37.50 13.77
C ALA A 434 -15.62 36.49 13.67
N ALA A 435 -14.57 36.64 14.48
CA ALA A 435 -13.46 35.68 14.54
C ALA A 435 -13.92 34.36 15.18
N LYS A 436 -13.79 33.28 14.44
CA LYS A 436 -14.31 31.95 14.84
C LYS A 436 -13.33 31.17 15.71
N VAL A 437 -12.04 31.47 15.65
CA VAL A 437 -10.97 30.93 16.48
C VAL A 437 -10.06 32.08 16.85
N LEU A 438 -9.94 32.37 18.15
CA LEU A 438 -9.04 33.40 18.65
C LEU A 438 -7.66 32.77 18.90
N PRO A 439 -6.59 33.32 18.32
CA PRO A 439 -5.23 32.87 18.61
C PRO A 439 -4.83 33.24 20.03
N PHE A 440 -3.92 32.48 20.61
CA PHE A 440 -3.20 32.92 21.81
C PHE A 440 -2.30 34.08 21.46
N GLU A 441 -2.17 35.05 22.39
CA GLU A 441 -1.39 36.24 22.22
C GLU A 441 -0.15 36.26 23.11
N SER A 442 0.93 36.87 22.62
CA SER A 442 2.09 37.19 23.43
C SER A 442 1.78 38.41 24.32
N SER A 443 1.08 38.15 25.40
CA SER A 443 0.65 39.16 26.38
C SER A 443 0.98 38.74 27.81
N ALA A 444 0.89 39.70 28.75
CA ALA A 444 1.08 39.39 30.16
C ALA A 444 -0.11 38.67 30.80
N THR A 445 -1.18 38.42 30.04
CA THR A 445 -2.34 37.68 30.51
C THR A 445 -1.98 36.19 30.71
N SER A 446 -2.35 35.66 31.87
CA SER A 446 -2.03 34.29 32.22
C SER A 446 -2.75 33.28 31.33
N ILE A 447 -2.05 32.19 31.01
CA ILE A 447 -2.62 30.98 30.46
C ILE A 447 -3.12 30.15 31.64
N LEU A 448 -4.37 29.70 31.59
CA LEU A 448 -5.02 28.95 32.64
C LEU A 448 -5.49 27.60 32.11
N ALA A 449 -5.28 26.53 32.87
CA ALA A 449 -5.91 25.23 32.64
C ALA A 449 -6.89 24.96 33.78
N PRO A 450 -8.21 25.21 33.60
CA PRO A 450 -9.18 25.25 34.69
C PRO A 450 -9.37 23.89 35.41
N THR A 451 -9.09 22.77 34.75
CA THR A 451 -9.30 21.44 35.35
C THR A 451 -8.19 21.09 36.34
N SER A 452 -6.93 21.31 36.00
CA SER A 452 -5.78 21.03 36.87
C SER A 452 -5.44 22.18 37.80
N GLY A 453 -5.93 23.40 37.51
CA GLY A 453 -5.53 24.62 38.20
C GLY A 453 -4.14 25.13 37.73
N PHE A 454 -3.59 24.61 36.66
CA PHE A 454 -2.33 25.09 36.10
C PHE A 454 -2.47 26.54 35.64
N SER A 455 -1.42 27.31 35.91
CA SER A 455 -1.29 28.67 35.38
C SER A 455 0.15 28.99 34.99
N ALA A 456 0.32 29.80 33.95
CA ALA A 456 1.63 30.26 33.47
C ALA A 456 1.50 31.54 32.68
N SER A 457 2.62 32.22 32.42
CA SER A 457 2.68 33.38 31.51
C SER A 457 3.47 33.03 30.25
N VAL A 458 3.15 33.65 29.13
CA VAL A 458 3.92 33.54 27.88
C VAL A 458 5.30 34.11 28.09
N ASP A 459 6.36 33.43 27.64
CA ASP A 459 7.73 33.96 27.59
C ASP A 459 7.85 34.90 26.40
N GLN A 460 7.43 36.16 26.58
CA GLN A 460 7.39 37.18 25.53
C GLN A 460 8.75 37.50 24.93
N ASN A 461 9.84 37.20 25.62
CA ASN A 461 11.20 37.48 25.18
C ASN A 461 11.80 36.31 24.37
N PHE A 462 11.17 35.14 24.40
CA PHE A 462 11.70 33.97 23.71
C PHE A 462 11.41 34.01 22.21
N THR A 463 12.49 34.00 21.42
CA THR A 463 12.46 33.88 19.95
C THR A 463 13.56 32.93 19.51
N GLY A 464 13.22 31.96 18.67
CA GLY A 464 14.17 30.97 18.14
C GLY A 464 13.65 29.55 18.16
N ILE A 465 14.46 28.62 17.70
CA ILE A 465 14.13 27.19 17.58
C ILE A 465 14.72 26.32 18.70
N SER A 466 15.59 26.88 19.52
CA SER A 466 16.30 26.12 20.56
C SER A 466 16.35 26.87 21.87
N THR A 467 16.42 26.12 22.95
CA THR A 467 16.57 26.65 24.31
C THR A 467 17.71 25.96 25.05
N ASN A 468 18.22 26.58 26.10
CA ASN A 468 19.30 26.06 26.93
C ASN A 468 18.90 26.11 28.42
N PRO A 469 18.00 25.23 28.88
CA PRO A 469 17.43 25.32 30.21
C PRO A 469 18.45 25.11 31.35
N THR A 470 19.51 24.35 31.09
CA THR A 470 20.53 24.04 32.14
C THR A 470 21.88 24.72 31.89
N GLY A 471 21.99 25.59 30.90
CA GLY A 471 23.23 26.28 30.55
C GLY A 471 24.30 25.47 29.79
N ASN A 472 24.16 24.14 29.74
CA ASN A 472 25.15 23.25 29.08
C ASN A 472 24.57 22.38 27.96
N LYS A 473 23.26 22.35 27.79
CA LYS A 473 22.58 21.50 26.80
C LYS A 473 21.63 22.31 25.95
N VAL A 474 21.95 22.45 24.69
CA VAL A 474 21.04 23.04 23.71
C VAL A 474 19.97 22.01 23.30
N ILE A 475 18.71 22.37 23.46
CA ILE A 475 17.56 21.55 23.08
C ILE A 475 16.83 22.24 21.93
N SER A 476 16.71 21.53 20.81
CA SER A 476 15.83 21.95 19.71
C SER A 476 14.38 21.76 20.10
N LEU A 477 13.56 22.76 19.84
CA LEU A 477 12.10 22.73 20.09
C LEU A 477 11.32 22.25 18.86
N GLY A 478 12.01 22.05 17.73
CA GLY A 478 11.44 21.55 16.48
C GLY A 478 10.70 22.60 15.66
N VAL A 479 10.21 23.67 16.28
CA VAL A 479 9.49 24.78 15.66
C VAL A 479 10.09 26.12 16.05
N ASN A 480 9.95 27.12 15.18
CA ASN A 480 10.39 28.48 15.46
C ASN A 480 9.38 29.25 16.30
N PHE A 481 9.86 29.82 17.38
CA PHE A 481 9.07 30.70 18.25
C PHE A 481 9.34 32.18 17.91
N THR A 482 8.30 32.96 18.02
CA THR A 482 8.36 34.40 17.99
C THR A 482 7.60 34.94 19.19
N ASN A 483 8.28 35.67 20.07
CA ASN A 483 7.71 36.21 21.30
C ASN A 483 6.94 35.16 22.13
N GLY A 484 7.52 33.96 22.26
CA GLY A 484 6.97 32.85 23.04
C GLY A 484 5.90 32.01 22.36
N LEU A 485 5.53 32.29 21.13
CA LEU A 485 4.50 31.58 20.38
C LEU A 485 5.09 30.94 19.12
N ALA A 486 4.64 29.75 18.79
CA ALA A 486 4.93 29.09 17.53
C ALA A 486 3.65 28.59 16.85
N SER A 487 3.58 28.81 15.54
CA SER A 487 2.50 28.36 14.69
C SER A 487 2.80 26.98 14.09
N PRO A 488 1.77 26.22 13.65
CA PRO A 488 1.97 25.07 12.80
C PRO A 488 2.75 25.41 11.54
N GLU A 489 3.40 24.43 10.94
CA GLU A 489 4.15 24.63 9.69
C GLU A 489 3.27 24.59 8.45
N ILE A 490 2.07 24.01 8.56
CA ILE A 490 1.08 23.94 7.50
C ILE A 490 -0.22 24.67 7.89
N ASN A 491 -0.96 25.12 6.89
CA ASN A 491 -2.33 25.62 7.09
C ASN A 491 -3.22 24.45 7.46
N LYS A 492 -3.83 24.49 8.63
CA LYS A 492 -4.74 23.43 9.09
C LYS A 492 -5.93 23.25 8.15
N GLY A 493 -6.22 22.00 7.82
CA GLY A 493 -7.28 21.66 6.88
C GLY A 493 -6.96 21.94 5.41
N SER A 494 -5.70 22.28 5.08
CA SER A 494 -5.23 22.35 3.70
C SER A 494 -4.80 20.98 3.18
N GLY A 495 -4.83 20.83 1.85
CA GLY A 495 -4.56 19.56 1.20
C GLY A 495 -5.76 18.61 1.22
N ASP A 496 -5.67 17.57 0.39
CA ASP A 496 -6.71 16.57 0.22
C ASP A 496 -6.43 15.37 1.13
N VAL A 497 -7.37 14.99 1.99
CA VAL A 497 -7.31 13.75 2.76
C VAL A 497 -7.73 12.60 1.86
N ILE A 498 -6.77 11.76 1.46
CA ILE A 498 -7.01 10.63 0.52
C ILE A 498 -7.15 9.28 1.22
N TYR A 499 -6.74 9.19 2.47
CA TYR A 499 -6.88 8.01 3.31
C TYR A 499 -7.06 8.46 4.77
N LEU A 500 -7.93 7.79 5.48
CA LEU A 500 -8.17 8.03 6.89
C LEU A 500 -8.52 6.72 7.59
N ASP A 501 -7.85 6.47 8.72
CA ASP A 501 -8.11 5.33 9.58
C ASP A 501 -8.12 5.76 11.06
N ASN A 502 -9.03 5.19 11.83
CA ASN A 502 -9.12 5.38 13.27
C ASN A 502 -8.61 4.13 13.97
N ARG A 503 -7.77 4.31 14.96
CA ARG A 503 -7.13 3.23 15.72
C ARG A 503 -7.40 3.39 17.21
N PRO A 504 -7.28 2.31 18.00
CA PRO A 504 -7.13 2.43 19.44
C PRO A 504 -6.05 3.42 19.82
N LEU A 505 -6.20 4.08 20.96
CA LEU A 505 -5.24 5.08 21.44
C LEU A 505 -3.84 4.48 21.60
N ILE A 506 -2.88 5.07 20.92
CA ILE A 506 -1.47 4.75 21.05
C ILE A 506 -0.81 5.84 21.88
N THR A 507 -0.23 5.46 23.02
CA THR A 507 0.54 6.37 23.87
C THR A 507 2.00 6.31 23.43
N ARG A 508 2.55 7.43 23.02
CA ARG A 508 3.93 7.54 22.57
C ARG A 508 4.86 7.80 23.75
N ASN A 509 5.95 7.06 23.79
CA ASN A 509 7.01 7.19 24.78
C ASN A 509 8.26 7.84 24.17
N SER A 510 9.13 8.49 24.96
CA SER A 510 10.29 9.28 24.52
C SER A 510 11.34 8.51 23.72
N ARG A 511 11.35 7.17 23.80
CA ARG A 511 12.28 6.30 23.06
C ARG A 511 11.59 5.43 22.01
N GLN A 512 10.32 5.57 21.86
CA GLN A 512 9.51 4.76 20.95
C GLN A 512 9.64 5.29 19.52
N LYS A 513 9.70 4.36 18.58
CA LYS A 513 9.59 4.62 17.15
C LYS A 513 8.36 3.90 16.64
N GLU A 514 7.58 4.57 15.83
CA GLU A 514 6.39 4.02 15.23
C GLU A 514 6.65 3.76 13.75
N ASP A 515 6.45 2.51 13.34
CA ASP A 515 6.43 2.11 11.95
C ASP A 515 4.98 1.98 11.50
N ILE A 516 4.54 2.88 10.63
CA ILE A 516 3.20 2.89 10.07
C ILE A 516 3.26 2.30 8.67
N LYS A 517 2.48 1.24 8.46
CA LYS A 517 2.31 0.56 7.17
C LYS A 517 0.85 0.67 6.76
N ILE A 518 0.58 1.36 5.67
CA ILE A 518 -0.76 1.54 5.11
C ILE A 518 -0.83 0.78 3.79
N ILE A 519 -1.79 -0.14 3.68
CA ILE A 519 -2.05 -0.86 2.43
C ILE A 519 -3.24 -0.21 1.75
N LEU A 520 -3.00 0.29 0.53
CA LEU A 520 -4.03 0.82 -0.35
C LEU A 520 -4.37 -0.24 -1.40
N GLU A 521 -5.65 -0.55 -1.57
CA GLU A 521 -6.17 -1.46 -2.58
C GLU A 521 -7.01 -0.68 -3.59
N PHE A 522 -6.74 -0.87 -4.89
CA PHE A 522 -7.37 -0.13 -5.99
C PHE A 522 -8.40 -0.94 -6.77
#